data_dd138f1f4d4748be2ed76d8e2a1ebda6
#
_entry.id   dd138f1f4d4748be2ed76d8e2a1ebda6
#
_cell.length_a   1.000
_cell.length_b   1.000
_cell.length_c   1.000
_cell.angle_alpha   90.00
_cell.angle_beta   90.00
_cell.angle_gamma   90.00
#
_symmetry.space_group_name_H-M   'P 1'
#
loop_
_entity.id
_entity.type
_entity.pdbx_description
1 polymer ?
#
loop_
_entity_poly.entity_id
_entity_poly.type
_entity_poly.pdbx_seq_one_letter_code
_entity_poly.pdbx_strand_id
1 'polypeptide(L)'
;MNTNLTDIYNLIQELAWYFGNQGFNGECCGNLSLIEYIALKKVHDKNNSTIQEIGDALNITKSGASKIIDRLENKDYVLREQSSVDGRVCRVAITGKGIDAISKILELYTNYLGEMLKDFDPNSVENIRKVLEALIASVQKQGYIKSISHVKEGECC
;
A
#
# COMPACT_ATOMS: atom_id res chain seq x y z
N MET A 1 -17.41 -17.87 20.70
CA MET A 1 -17.25 -17.21 19.39
C MET A 1 -16.25 -16.06 19.36
N ASN A 2 -15.94 -15.42 20.50
CA ASN A 2 -15.05 -14.25 20.52
C ASN A 2 -13.53 -14.60 20.51
N THR A 3 -13.12 -15.75 20.99
CA THR A 3 -11.70 -16.14 21.09
C THR A 3 -11.03 -16.22 19.71
N ASN A 4 -11.73 -16.77 18.74
CA ASN A 4 -11.19 -16.92 17.38
C ASN A 4 -10.99 -15.57 16.65
N LEU A 5 -11.83 -14.58 16.87
CA LEU A 5 -11.68 -13.25 16.23
C LEU A 5 -10.53 -12.45 16.85
N THR A 6 -10.33 -12.56 18.15
CA THR A 6 -9.19 -11.95 18.85
C THR A 6 -7.87 -12.52 18.34
N ASP A 7 -7.79 -13.84 18.19
CA ASP A 7 -6.61 -14.51 17.68
C ASP A 7 -6.31 -14.10 16.24
N ILE A 8 -7.34 -14.05 15.37
CA ILE A 8 -7.21 -13.55 14.00
C ILE A 8 -6.71 -12.11 13.97
N TYR A 9 -7.27 -11.24 14.82
CA TYR A 9 -6.82 -9.85 14.93
C TYR A 9 -5.36 -9.75 15.33
N ASN A 10 -4.92 -10.50 16.36
CA ASN A 10 -3.54 -10.50 16.82
C ASN A 10 -2.58 -10.99 15.74
N LEU A 11 -2.93 -12.06 15.01
CA LEU A 11 -2.14 -12.57 13.90
C LEU A 11 -2.01 -11.55 12.76
N ILE A 12 -3.09 -10.82 12.43
CA ILE A 12 -3.04 -9.75 11.44
C ILE A 12 -2.10 -8.62 11.90
N GLN A 13 -2.15 -8.23 13.18
CA GLN A 13 -1.25 -7.20 13.72
C GLN A 13 0.21 -7.65 13.69
N GLU A 14 0.47 -8.91 14.03
CA GLU A 14 1.81 -9.48 13.98
C GLU A 14 2.35 -9.53 12.55
N LEU A 15 1.56 -9.99 11.60
CA LEU A 15 1.92 -9.96 10.17
C LEU A 15 2.19 -8.53 9.69
N ALA A 16 1.32 -7.58 10.06
CA ALA A 16 1.49 -6.16 9.70
C ALA A 16 2.79 -5.60 10.29
N TRP A 17 3.16 -6.00 11.51
CA TRP A 17 4.44 -5.65 12.12
C TRP A 17 5.63 -6.20 11.32
N TYR A 18 5.65 -7.49 11.01
CA TYR A 18 6.75 -8.11 10.26
C TYR A 18 6.88 -7.52 8.84
N PHE A 19 5.78 -7.36 8.12
CA PHE A 19 5.81 -6.82 6.76
C PHE A 19 5.96 -5.29 6.72
N GLY A 20 5.44 -4.57 7.70
CA GLY A 20 5.58 -3.12 7.81
C GLY A 20 6.97 -2.66 8.27
N ASN A 21 7.62 -3.46 9.13
CA ASN A 21 8.90 -3.12 9.75
C ASN A 21 10.14 -3.55 8.97
N GLN A 22 9.99 -4.39 7.95
CA GLN A 22 11.12 -4.78 7.08
C GLN A 22 11.80 -3.57 6.42
N GLY A 23 11.29 -2.36 6.64
CA GLY A 23 11.79 -1.10 6.17
C GLY A 23 12.17 -0.07 7.23
N PHE A 24 12.32 -0.47 8.50
CA PHE A 24 12.61 0.48 9.58
C PHE A 24 13.93 1.24 9.42
N ASN A 25 14.86 0.69 8.69
CA ASN A 25 16.10 1.40 8.32
C ASN A 25 15.97 2.24 7.02
N GLY A 26 14.75 2.41 6.51
CA GLY A 26 14.52 3.13 5.25
C GLY A 26 14.94 2.34 4.00
N GLU A 27 15.37 1.10 4.14
CA GLU A 27 16.01 0.33 3.08
C GLU A 27 15.17 -0.82 2.49
N CYS A 28 13.99 -1.14 3.05
CA CYS A 28 13.20 -2.27 2.53
C CYS A 28 12.78 -2.09 1.08
N CYS A 29 12.74 -0.86 0.62
CA CYS A 29 12.22 -0.51 -0.68
C CYS A 29 13.12 0.49 -1.41
N GLY A 30 14.45 0.36 -1.28
CA GLY A 30 15.36 1.25 -1.99
C GLY A 30 15.13 2.72 -1.66
N ASN A 31 15.10 3.08 -0.37
CA ASN A 31 14.79 4.39 0.21
C ASN A 31 13.30 4.85 0.15
N LEU A 32 12.36 3.95 -0.11
CA LEU A 32 10.93 4.23 -0.04
C LEU A 32 10.34 3.78 1.30
N SER A 33 9.50 4.63 1.92
CA SER A 33 8.61 4.18 2.98
C SER A 33 7.47 3.32 2.41
N LEU A 34 6.80 2.53 3.25
CA LEU A 34 5.68 1.69 2.81
C LEU A 34 4.60 2.51 2.08
N ILE A 35 4.24 3.69 2.61
CA ILE A 35 3.22 4.54 1.99
C ILE A 35 3.70 5.10 0.64
N GLU A 36 4.99 5.41 0.48
CA GLU A 36 5.58 5.84 -0.78
C GLU A 36 5.58 4.70 -1.81
N TYR A 37 5.92 3.48 -1.38
CA TYR A 37 5.85 2.31 -2.24
C TYR A 37 4.43 2.03 -2.72
N ILE A 38 3.44 2.06 -1.80
CA ILE A 38 2.03 1.84 -2.17
C ILE A 38 1.54 2.94 -3.12
N ALA A 39 1.92 4.22 -2.88
CA ALA A 39 1.59 5.32 -3.78
C ALA A 39 2.22 5.14 -5.17
N LEU A 40 3.50 4.79 -5.23
CA LEU A 40 4.22 4.54 -6.47
C LEU A 40 3.58 3.38 -7.26
N LYS A 41 3.20 2.31 -6.57
CA LYS A 41 2.48 1.19 -7.17
C LYS A 41 1.13 1.61 -7.73
N LYS A 42 0.36 2.47 -7.04
CA LYS A 42 -0.91 3.01 -7.57
C LYS A 42 -0.70 3.84 -8.83
N VAL A 43 0.36 4.64 -8.89
CA VAL A 43 0.72 5.38 -10.10
C VAL A 43 1.13 4.43 -11.23
N HIS A 44 1.86 3.35 -10.93
CA HIS A 44 2.22 2.33 -11.91
C HIS A 44 1.00 1.61 -12.47
N ASP A 45 0.09 1.15 -11.59
CA ASP A 45 -1.09 0.36 -11.98
C ASP A 45 -2.10 1.20 -12.79
N LYS A 46 -2.19 2.49 -12.47
CA LYS A 46 -3.04 3.46 -13.18
C LYS A 46 -2.20 4.67 -13.59
N ASN A 47 -1.49 4.56 -14.68
CA ASN A 47 -0.68 5.65 -15.21
C ASN A 47 -1.53 6.92 -15.45
N ASN A 48 -0.91 8.09 -15.28
CA ASN A 48 -1.57 9.40 -15.43
C ASN A 48 -2.71 9.67 -14.43
N SER A 49 -2.59 9.18 -13.20
CA SER A 49 -3.52 9.47 -12.11
C SER A 49 -3.38 10.90 -11.61
N THR A 50 -4.51 11.50 -11.23
CA THR A 50 -4.49 12.78 -10.50
C THR A 50 -4.09 12.57 -9.04
N ILE A 51 -3.60 13.64 -8.37
CA ILE A 51 -3.27 13.59 -6.94
C ILE A 51 -4.52 13.23 -6.11
N GLN A 52 -5.72 13.66 -6.53
CA GLN A 52 -6.97 13.30 -5.87
C GLN A 52 -7.23 11.80 -5.98
N GLU A 53 -7.14 11.21 -7.16
CA GLU A 53 -7.34 9.77 -7.37
C GLU A 53 -6.34 8.93 -6.57
N ILE A 54 -5.10 9.38 -6.44
CA ILE A 54 -4.08 8.73 -5.59
C ILE A 54 -4.48 8.84 -4.12
N GLY A 55 -4.91 10.02 -3.66
CA GLY A 55 -5.40 10.23 -2.31
C GLY A 55 -6.57 9.32 -1.95
N ASP A 56 -7.57 9.24 -2.84
CA ASP A 56 -8.75 8.39 -2.67
C ASP A 56 -8.36 6.90 -2.63
N ALA A 57 -7.44 6.47 -3.51
CA ALA A 57 -6.95 5.08 -3.54
C ALA A 57 -6.15 4.68 -2.29
N LEU A 58 -5.50 5.64 -1.64
CA LEU A 58 -4.74 5.45 -0.40
C LEU A 58 -5.57 5.75 0.86
N ASN A 59 -6.79 6.25 0.68
CA ASN A 59 -7.66 6.71 1.75
C ASN A 59 -7.03 7.80 2.62
N ILE A 60 -6.38 8.76 1.99
CA ILE A 60 -5.75 9.93 2.60
C ILE A 60 -6.25 11.21 1.95
N THR A 61 -6.02 12.34 2.60
CA THR A 61 -6.38 13.65 2.05
C THR A 61 -5.56 13.98 0.81
N LYS A 62 -6.10 14.82 -0.08
CA LYS A 62 -5.36 15.35 -1.25
C LYS A 62 -4.04 16.00 -0.85
N SER A 63 -4.01 16.75 0.27
CA SER A 63 -2.79 17.36 0.78
C SER A 63 -1.76 16.31 1.24
N GLY A 64 -2.21 15.22 1.88
CA GLY A 64 -1.37 14.08 2.25
C GLY A 64 -0.78 13.41 1.02
N ALA A 65 -1.62 13.13 0.01
CA ALA A 65 -1.18 12.57 -1.26
C ALA A 65 -0.15 13.46 -1.96
N SER A 66 -0.39 14.80 -2.01
CA SER A 66 0.55 15.74 -2.60
C SER A 66 1.94 15.65 -1.98
N LYS A 67 2.03 15.59 -0.63
CA LYS A 67 3.32 15.46 0.09
C LYS A 67 4.04 14.15 -0.22
N ILE A 68 3.29 13.07 -0.43
CA ILE A 68 3.90 11.77 -0.82
C ILE A 68 4.43 11.87 -2.24
N ILE A 69 3.65 12.46 -3.16
CA ILE A 69 4.08 12.67 -4.55
C ILE A 69 5.28 13.60 -4.63
N ASP A 70 5.35 14.68 -3.82
CA ASP A 70 6.54 15.56 -3.73
C ASP A 70 7.80 14.75 -3.39
N ARG A 71 7.70 13.83 -2.41
CA ARG A 71 8.83 12.98 -2.03
C ARG A 71 9.24 11.99 -3.13
N LEU A 72 8.26 11.41 -3.83
CA LEU A 72 8.52 10.48 -4.94
C LEU A 72 9.13 11.21 -6.15
N GLU A 73 8.70 12.45 -6.43
CA GLU A 73 9.24 13.30 -7.47
C GLU A 73 10.68 13.74 -7.16
N ASN A 74 10.97 14.12 -5.90
CA ASN A 74 12.33 14.43 -5.45
C ASN A 74 13.30 13.24 -5.53
N LYS A 75 12.77 12.02 -5.58
CA LYS A 75 13.54 10.78 -5.78
C LYS A 75 13.59 10.35 -7.26
N ASP A 76 13.01 11.13 -8.18
CA ASP A 76 12.87 10.85 -9.61
C ASP A 76 12.06 9.59 -9.93
N TYR A 77 11.17 9.14 -9.07
CA TYR A 77 10.33 7.97 -9.33
C TYR A 77 9.04 8.29 -10.07
N VAL A 78 8.57 9.50 -9.94
CA VAL A 78 7.40 10.02 -10.66
C VAL A 78 7.72 11.42 -11.20
N LEU A 79 6.90 11.87 -12.13
CA LEU A 79 6.90 13.25 -12.63
C LEU A 79 5.46 13.77 -12.69
N ARG A 80 5.31 15.09 -12.55
CA ARG A 80 4.04 15.78 -12.74
C ARG A 80 3.94 16.32 -14.15
N GLU A 81 2.83 16.03 -14.79
CA GLU A 81 2.49 16.53 -16.12
C GLU A 81 1.20 17.35 -16.05
N GLN A 82 1.20 18.50 -16.68
CA GLN A 82 -0.05 19.24 -16.88
C GLN A 82 -0.88 18.53 -17.96
N SER A 83 -2.19 18.38 -17.69
CA SER A 83 -3.10 17.82 -18.69
C SER A 83 -3.14 18.73 -19.91
N SER A 84 -2.96 18.15 -21.10
CA SER A 84 -3.11 18.87 -22.38
C SER A 84 -4.56 19.32 -22.67
N VAL A 85 -5.52 18.72 -21.96
CA VAL A 85 -6.95 19.00 -22.13
C VAL A 85 -7.43 20.10 -21.17
N ASP A 86 -6.94 20.08 -19.92
CA ASP A 86 -7.23 21.10 -18.92
C ASP A 86 -5.94 21.37 -18.11
N GLY A 87 -5.30 22.49 -18.40
CA GLY A 87 -4.05 22.91 -17.72
C GLY A 87 -4.16 23.10 -16.21
N ARG A 88 -5.38 23.02 -15.62
CA ARG A 88 -5.61 23.05 -14.17
C ARG A 88 -5.46 21.68 -13.52
N VAL A 89 -5.45 20.61 -14.34
CA VAL A 89 -5.35 19.24 -13.85
C VAL A 89 -3.90 18.78 -13.96
N CYS A 90 -3.27 18.56 -12.81
CA CYS A 90 -1.96 17.96 -12.70
C CYS A 90 -2.10 16.43 -12.60
N ARG A 91 -1.43 15.71 -13.48
CA ARG A 91 -1.36 14.25 -13.51
C ARG A 91 0.02 13.79 -13.06
N VAL A 92 0.07 12.60 -12.52
CA VAL A 92 1.32 11.96 -12.04
C VAL A 92 1.59 10.75 -12.93
N ALA A 93 2.76 10.74 -13.54
CA ALA A 93 3.25 9.64 -14.35
C ALA A 93 4.47 8.99 -13.68
N ILE A 94 4.61 7.68 -13.86
CA ILE A 94 5.77 6.94 -13.36
C ILE A 94 6.95 7.11 -14.33
N THR A 95 8.16 7.22 -13.77
CA THR A 95 9.40 7.25 -14.57
C THR A 95 9.95 5.83 -14.78
N GLY A 96 10.93 5.68 -15.70
CA GLY A 96 11.68 4.43 -15.84
C GLY A 96 12.35 4.00 -14.54
N LYS A 97 12.92 4.94 -13.78
CA LYS A 97 13.51 4.68 -12.45
C LYS A 97 12.46 4.20 -11.43
N GLY A 98 11.23 4.73 -11.50
CA GLY A 98 10.12 4.27 -10.68
C GLY A 98 9.68 2.85 -11.01
N ILE A 99 9.63 2.48 -12.29
CA ILE A 99 9.33 1.12 -12.75
C ILE A 99 10.40 0.14 -12.25
N ASP A 100 11.67 0.48 -12.42
CA ASP A 100 12.80 -0.33 -11.94
C ASP A 100 12.76 -0.54 -10.42
N ALA A 101 12.40 0.50 -9.67
CA ALA A 101 12.26 0.42 -8.23
C ALA A 101 11.15 -0.57 -7.82
N ILE A 102 9.97 -0.49 -8.44
CA ILE A 102 8.88 -1.45 -8.19
C ILE A 102 9.31 -2.88 -8.51
N SER A 103 9.97 -3.09 -9.65
CA SER A 103 10.40 -4.43 -10.09
C SER A 103 11.38 -5.06 -9.10
N LYS A 104 12.38 -4.30 -8.64
CA LYS A 104 13.36 -4.75 -7.63
C LYS A 104 12.69 -5.09 -6.29
N ILE A 105 11.75 -4.27 -5.85
CA ILE A 105 11.01 -4.51 -4.61
C ILE A 105 10.17 -5.77 -4.72
N LEU A 106 9.44 -5.95 -5.83
CA LEU A 106 8.64 -7.15 -6.07
C LEU A 106 9.50 -8.41 -6.09
N GLU A 107 10.63 -8.38 -6.75
CA GLU A 107 11.59 -9.49 -6.78
C GLU A 107 12.07 -9.85 -5.37
N LEU A 108 12.50 -8.86 -4.59
CA LEU A 108 12.96 -9.05 -3.22
C LEU A 108 11.89 -9.71 -2.35
N TYR A 109 10.67 -9.17 -2.35
CA TYR A 109 9.60 -9.70 -1.52
C TYR A 109 9.04 -11.03 -2.01
N THR A 110 9.03 -11.27 -3.33
CA THR A 110 8.64 -12.57 -3.88
C THR A 110 9.61 -13.65 -3.47
N ASN A 111 10.92 -13.38 -3.52
CA ASN A 111 11.94 -14.31 -3.08
C ASN A 111 11.83 -14.58 -1.57
N TYR A 112 11.64 -13.54 -0.76
CA TYR A 112 11.43 -13.67 0.69
C TYR A 112 10.20 -14.52 1.02
N LEU A 113 9.05 -14.25 0.37
CA LEU A 113 7.85 -15.05 0.52
C LEU A 113 8.04 -16.50 0.03
N GLY A 114 8.78 -16.70 -1.05
CA GLY A 114 9.12 -18.01 -1.56
C GLY A 114 9.87 -18.86 -0.51
N GLU A 115 10.86 -18.26 0.17
CA GLU A 115 11.57 -18.95 1.24
C GLU A 115 10.69 -19.22 2.47
N MET A 116 9.81 -18.30 2.84
CA MET A 116 8.87 -18.50 3.96
C MET A 116 7.86 -19.61 3.69
N LEU A 117 7.40 -19.74 2.46
CA LEU A 117 6.32 -20.65 2.08
C LEU A 117 6.83 -21.97 1.47
N LYS A 118 8.13 -22.20 1.39
CA LYS A 118 8.72 -23.37 0.71
C LYS A 118 8.29 -24.72 1.29
N ASP A 119 8.00 -24.75 2.60
CA ASP A 119 7.59 -25.97 3.30
C ASP A 119 6.06 -26.15 3.36
N PHE A 120 5.31 -25.19 2.80
CA PHE A 120 3.86 -25.27 2.69
C PHE A 120 3.45 -26.05 1.44
N ASP A 121 2.41 -26.87 1.58
CA ASP A 121 1.83 -27.53 0.40
C ASP A 121 1.14 -26.50 -0.52
N PRO A 122 1.07 -26.77 -1.84
CA PRO A 122 0.50 -25.83 -2.81
C PRO A 122 -0.95 -25.42 -2.52
N ASN A 123 -1.76 -26.32 -1.94
CA ASN A 123 -3.16 -26.01 -1.62
C ASN A 123 -3.24 -25.04 -0.45
N SER A 124 -2.35 -25.18 0.55
CA SER A 124 -2.25 -24.24 1.66
C SER A 124 -1.85 -22.84 1.18
N VAL A 125 -0.89 -22.73 0.28
CA VAL A 125 -0.48 -21.44 -0.32
C VAL A 125 -1.65 -20.80 -1.07
N GLU A 126 -2.37 -21.57 -1.87
CA GLU A 126 -3.54 -21.09 -2.61
C GLU A 126 -4.68 -20.66 -1.66
N ASN A 127 -4.89 -21.37 -0.55
CA ASN A 127 -5.87 -21.00 0.46
C ASN A 127 -5.49 -19.69 1.17
N ILE A 128 -4.21 -19.49 1.50
CA ILE A 128 -3.70 -18.21 2.05
C ILE A 128 -4.02 -17.07 1.09
N ARG A 129 -3.73 -17.22 -0.20
CA ARG A 129 -4.04 -16.23 -1.23
C ARG A 129 -5.51 -15.86 -1.24
N LYS A 130 -6.41 -16.85 -1.31
CA LYS A 130 -7.87 -16.65 -1.33
C LYS A 130 -8.39 -15.95 -0.09
N VAL A 131 -7.89 -16.32 1.09
CA VAL A 131 -8.29 -15.70 2.36
C VAL A 131 -7.86 -14.24 2.40
N LEU A 132 -6.63 -13.93 1.99
CA LEU A 132 -6.13 -12.56 1.94
C LEU A 132 -6.92 -11.70 0.94
N GLU A 133 -7.25 -12.22 -0.23
CA GLU A 133 -8.09 -11.52 -1.22
C GLU A 133 -9.48 -11.22 -0.66
N ALA A 134 -10.11 -12.19 0.00
CA ALA A 134 -11.43 -12.00 0.61
C ALA A 134 -11.41 -10.96 1.74
N LEU A 135 -10.38 -10.97 2.59
CA LEU A 135 -10.19 -9.98 3.64
C LEU A 135 -10.00 -8.58 3.07
N ILE A 136 -9.13 -8.42 2.08
CA ILE A 136 -8.88 -7.13 1.40
C ILE A 136 -10.17 -6.60 0.77
N ALA A 137 -10.91 -7.45 0.04
CA ALA A 137 -12.18 -7.09 -0.57
C ALA A 137 -13.22 -6.64 0.48
N SER A 138 -13.28 -7.31 1.62
CA SER A 138 -14.17 -6.96 2.73
C SER A 138 -13.82 -5.61 3.34
N VAL A 139 -12.54 -5.34 3.56
CA VAL A 139 -12.05 -4.03 4.05
C VAL A 139 -12.39 -2.91 3.08
N GLN A 140 -12.16 -3.12 1.79
CA GLN A 140 -12.48 -2.12 0.75
C GLN A 140 -13.98 -1.83 0.67
N LYS A 141 -14.82 -2.86 0.80
CA LYS A 141 -16.28 -2.74 0.74
C LYS A 141 -16.87 -2.01 1.95
N GLN A 142 -16.30 -2.19 3.14
CA GLN A 142 -16.79 -1.57 4.37
C GLN A 142 -16.30 -0.13 4.57
N GLY A 143 -15.34 0.35 3.77
CA GLY A 143 -14.74 1.67 3.94
C GLY A 143 -14.06 1.79 5.31
N TYR A 144 -12.94 1.14 5.46
CA TYR A 144 -12.19 0.84 6.70
C TYR A 144 -12.11 1.95 7.76
N ILE A 145 -12.32 3.21 7.41
CA ILE A 145 -12.15 4.33 8.37
C ILE A 145 -13.48 4.92 8.86
N LYS A 146 -14.59 4.72 8.14
CA LYS A 146 -15.88 5.27 8.60
C LYS A 146 -16.44 4.55 9.84
N SER A 147 -16.06 3.31 10.10
CA SER A 147 -16.55 2.56 11.27
C SER A 147 -15.73 2.81 12.54
N ILE A 148 -14.49 3.29 12.44
CA ILE A 148 -13.68 3.62 13.62
C ILE A 148 -13.95 5.06 14.11
N SER A 149 -14.38 5.97 13.24
CA SER A 149 -14.76 7.34 13.63
C SER A 149 -16.10 7.45 14.40
N HIS A 150 -16.83 6.33 14.59
CA HIS A 150 -18.00 6.26 15.45
C HIS A 150 -17.75 5.67 16.84
N VAL A 151 -16.52 5.29 17.17
CA VAL A 151 -16.11 5.15 18.58
C VAL A 151 -16.02 6.57 19.11
N LYS A 152 -17.04 6.96 19.88
CA LYS A 152 -17.15 8.28 20.50
C LYS A 152 -15.84 8.63 21.19
N GLU A 153 -15.32 9.82 20.90
CA GLU A 153 -14.29 10.49 21.69
C GLU A 153 -14.73 10.45 23.16
N GLY A 154 -14.24 9.53 23.92
CA GLY A 154 -14.60 9.37 25.34
C GLY A 154 -14.08 8.11 26.01
N GLU A 155 -13.59 7.12 25.27
CA GLU A 155 -13.16 5.83 25.83
C GLU A 155 -11.78 5.36 25.34
N CYS A 156 -10.90 6.25 24.88
CA CYS A 156 -9.49 5.96 24.75
C CYS A 156 -8.72 6.65 25.87
N CYS A 157 -8.32 5.85 26.88
CA CYS A 157 -7.23 6.21 27.78
C CYS A 157 -5.91 6.19 27.02
#